data_79afc3bf5b37ac67fbd0aea5f49832de
#
_entry.id   79afc3bf5b37ac67fbd0aea5f49832de
#
_cell.length_a   1.000
_cell.length_b   1.000
_cell.length_c   1.000
_cell.angle_alpha   90.00
_cell.angle_beta   90.00
_cell.angle_gamma   90.00
#
_symmetry.space_group_name_H-M   'P 1'
#
loop_
_entity.id
_entity.type
_entity.pdbx_description
1 polymer ?
#
loop_
_entity_poly.entity_id
_entity_poly.type
_entity_poly.pdbx_seq_one_letter_code
_entity_poly.pdbx_strand_id
1 'polypeptide(L)'
;MPDLSFSVDGAEAVSFAAAPLVSFKLRIRNANVSEQIQSILLRCQIQMETTKRRYSPKEQAQLFELFGEPERWGHTLRSMLWTHTSATVSPFQGETTVDMPVPCSFDFNIAATKYFAGLDDGVVPLNLMFSGTIFFETDDAGLQVEQISWDKEAPFKLPVSTWRDMMDHYYPNSAWLCLRRDVFER
;
A
#
# COMPACT_ATOMS: atom_id res chain seq x y z
N MET A 1 7.76 9.46 26.24
CA MET A 1 7.48 9.78 24.82
C MET A 1 7.35 8.47 24.06
N PRO A 2 6.28 8.28 23.30
CA PRO A 2 6.10 7.07 22.50
C PRO A 2 7.22 6.89 21.46
N ASP A 3 7.76 5.70 21.37
CA ASP A 3 8.70 5.33 20.31
C ASP A 3 8.09 4.18 19.52
N LEU A 4 7.37 4.55 18.46
CA LEU A 4 6.62 3.61 17.66
C LEU A 4 7.49 2.98 16.58
N SER A 5 7.31 1.67 16.39
CA SER A 5 7.81 0.94 15.23
C SER A 5 6.64 0.27 14.50
N PHE A 6 6.78 0.15 13.18
CA PHE A 6 5.75 -0.37 12.29
C PHE A 6 6.28 -1.56 11.50
N SER A 7 5.44 -2.58 11.35
CA SER A 7 5.71 -3.71 10.46
C SER A 7 4.43 -4.21 9.84
N VAL A 8 4.51 -4.75 8.62
CA VAL A 8 3.37 -5.34 7.93
C VAL A 8 3.45 -6.85 8.06
N ASP A 9 2.47 -7.45 8.73
CA ASP A 9 2.41 -8.89 8.95
C ASP A 9 1.83 -9.65 7.75
N GLY A 10 1.04 -8.96 6.92
CA GLY A 10 0.42 -9.57 5.76
C GLY A 10 -0.48 -8.60 5.00
N ALA A 11 -0.96 -9.04 3.85
CA ALA A 11 -1.97 -8.34 3.06
C ALA A 11 -2.90 -9.38 2.44
N GLU A 12 -4.19 -9.12 2.49
CA GLU A 12 -5.21 -10.02 1.96
C GLU A 12 -6.34 -9.26 1.26
N ALA A 13 -6.97 -9.89 0.30
CA ALA A 13 -8.20 -9.39 -0.28
C ALA A 13 -9.33 -9.42 0.75
N VAL A 14 -10.08 -8.32 0.86
CA VAL A 14 -11.22 -8.24 1.78
C VAL A 14 -12.41 -8.94 1.14
N SER A 15 -12.83 -10.06 1.75
CA SER A 15 -14.00 -10.81 1.30
C SER A 15 -15.29 -10.01 1.54
N PHE A 16 -16.25 -10.11 0.60
CA PHE A 16 -17.57 -9.49 0.69
C PHE A 16 -17.60 -7.95 0.81
N ALA A 17 -16.52 -7.27 0.41
CA ALA A 17 -16.56 -5.83 0.26
C ALA A 17 -17.40 -5.42 -0.98
N ALA A 18 -17.95 -4.22 -0.98
CA ALA A 18 -18.73 -3.71 -2.12
C ALA A 18 -17.88 -3.44 -3.37
N ALA A 19 -16.57 -3.32 -3.21
CA ALA A 19 -15.58 -3.10 -4.27
C ALA A 19 -14.27 -3.80 -3.91
N PRO A 20 -13.36 -4.03 -4.89
CA PRO A 20 -12.07 -4.65 -4.61
C PRO A 20 -11.27 -3.86 -3.57
N LEU A 21 -10.90 -4.52 -2.49
CA LEU A 21 -10.07 -3.97 -1.41
C LEU A 21 -8.96 -4.96 -1.04
N VAL A 22 -7.75 -4.46 -0.87
CA VAL A 22 -6.67 -5.16 -0.18
C VAL A 22 -6.50 -4.55 1.19
N SER A 23 -6.52 -5.36 2.24
CA SER A 23 -6.25 -4.92 3.61
C SER A 23 -4.85 -5.34 4.03
N PHE A 24 -4.04 -4.38 4.46
CA PHE A 24 -2.75 -4.63 5.08
C PHE A 24 -2.90 -4.77 6.58
N LYS A 25 -2.39 -5.85 7.17
CA LYS A 25 -2.30 -6.04 8.62
C LYS A 25 -1.05 -5.34 9.13
N LEU A 26 -1.25 -4.18 9.70
CA LEU A 26 -0.17 -3.36 10.25
C LEU A 26 -0.03 -3.63 11.74
N ARG A 27 1.17 -4.04 12.15
CA ARG A 27 1.57 -4.18 13.56
C ARG A 27 2.27 -2.90 14.00
N ILE A 28 1.84 -2.37 15.12
CA ILE A 28 2.39 -1.17 15.75
C ILE A 28 2.88 -1.54 17.13
N ARG A 29 4.15 -1.24 17.43
CA ARG A 29 4.77 -1.45 18.74
C ARG A 29 5.24 -0.13 19.30
N ASN A 30 4.98 0.09 20.59
CA ASN A 30 5.62 1.14 21.38
C ASN A 30 6.76 0.54 22.19
N ALA A 31 7.99 1.03 22.00
CA ALA A 31 9.15 0.59 22.78
C ALA A 31 8.97 0.90 24.28
N ASN A 32 8.23 1.99 24.60
CA ASN A 32 7.84 2.32 25.96
C ASN A 32 6.57 1.56 26.35
N VAL A 33 6.71 0.31 26.71
CA VAL A 33 5.58 -0.60 26.99
C VAL A 33 4.70 -0.21 28.18
N SER A 34 5.16 0.69 29.05
CA SER A 34 4.36 1.22 30.16
C SER A 34 3.46 2.38 29.77
N GLU A 35 3.71 3.05 28.64
CA GLU A 35 2.89 4.15 28.18
C GLU A 35 1.59 3.66 27.57
N GLN A 36 0.48 4.25 28.00
CA GLN A 36 -0.83 4.02 27.42
C GLN A 36 -1.03 4.93 26.21
N ILE A 37 -1.10 4.34 25.02
CA ILE A 37 -1.54 5.03 23.82
C ILE A 37 -3.05 5.09 23.82
N GLN A 38 -3.63 6.30 23.75
CA GLN A 38 -5.08 6.50 23.75
C GLN A 38 -5.67 6.40 22.34
N SER A 39 -4.94 6.91 21.36
CA SER A 39 -5.34 6.81 19.95
C SER A 39 -4.18 7.22 19.05
N ILE A 40 -4.19 6.74 17.80
CA ILE A 40 -3.34 7.27 16.74
C ILE A 40 -4.21 7.61 15.53
N LEU A 41 -4.14 8.86 15.06
CA LEU A 41 -4.63 9.22 13.73
C LEU A 41 -3.53 8.94 12.73
N LEU A 42 -3.54 7.74 12.18
CA LEU A 42 -2.48 7.22 11.32
C LEU A 42 -2.78 7.53 9.85
N ARG A 43 -1.76 8.01 9.15
CA ARG A 43 -1.74 8.13 7.68
C ARG A 43 -0.58 7.29 7.14
N CYS A 44 -0.81 6.66 6.02
CA CYS A 44 0.20 5.86 5.34
C CYS A 44 0.22 6.22 3.85
N GLN A 45 1.41 6.51 3.34
CA GLN A 45 1.69 6.58 1.92
C GLN A 45 2.31 5.26 1.47
N ILE A 46 1.74 4.62 0.45
CA ILE A 46 2.22 3.35 -0.08
C ILE A 46 2.86 3.59 -1.43
N GLN A 47 4.15 3.30 -1.53
CA GLN A 47 4.91 3.35 -2.79
C GLN A 47 5.23 1.95 -3.30
N MET A 48 5.08 1.75 -4.60
CA MET A 48 5.58 0.57 -5.32
C MET A 48 7.03 0.83 -5.72
N GLU A 49 7.93 0.03 -5.18
CA GLU A 49 9.37 0.11 -5.43
C GLU A 49 9.72 -0.67 -6.71
N THR A 50 9.27 -0.17 -7.85
CA THR A 50 9.38 -0.84 -9.16
C THR A 50 10.81 -1.15 -9.55
N THR A 51 11.77 -0.32 -9.13
CA THR A 51 13.20 -0.50 -9.38
C THR A 51 13.83 -1.65 -8.61
N LYS A 52 13.17 -2.13 -7.56
CA LYS A 52 13.63 -3.26 -6.72
C LYS A 52 13.13 -4.63 -7.20
N ARG A 53 12.49 -4.68 -8.37
CA ARG A 53 11.99 -5.90 -9.01
C ARG A 53 12.73 -6.17 -10.31
N ARG A 54 12.88 -7.45 -10.66
CA ARG A 54 13.29 -7.90 -11.99
C ARG A 54 12.05 -8.24 -12.81
N TYR A 55 12.10 -8.00 -14.10
CA TYR A 55 10.99 -8.19 -15.03
C TYR A 55 11.37 -9.16 -16.13
N SER A 56 10.47 -10.08 -16.46
CA SER A 56 10.61 -10.96 -17.62
C SER A 56 10.46 -10.17 -18.93
N PRO A 57 10.93 -10.68 -20.07
CA PRO A 57 10.72 -10.02 -21.38
C PRO A 57 9.24 -9.77 -21.68
N LYS A 58 8.35 -10.66 -21.23
CA LYS A 58 6.89 -10.51 -21.40
C LYS A 58 6.35 -9.35 -20.55
N GLU A 59 6.73 -9.29 -19.28
CA GLU A 59 6.36 -8.16 -18.38
C GLU A 59 6.90 -6.84 -18.92
N GLN A 60 8.12 -6.80 -19.45
CA GLN A 60 8.70 -5.61 -20.07
C GLN A 60 7.84 -5.10 -21.24
N ALA A 61 7.37 -5.99 -22.09
CA ALA A 61 6.49 -5.64 -23.21
C ALA A 61 5.14 -5.09 -22.72
N GLN A 62 4.57 -5.68 -21.66
CA GLN A 62 3.29 -5.25 -21.08
C GLN A 62 3.39 -3.91 -20.34
N LEU A 63 4.56 -3.58 -19.79
CA LEU A 63 4.81 -2.34 -19.06
C LEU A 63 5.33 -1.20 -19.93
N PHE A 64 5.40 -1.40 -21.24
CA PHE A 64 5.91 -0.41 -22.20
C PHE A 64 5.19 0.95 -22.10
N GLU A 65 3.87 0.96 -21.95
CA GLU A 65 3.10 2.20 -21.82
C GLU A 65 3.45 3.01 -20.56
N LEU A 66 3.89 2.33 -19.50
CA LEU A 66 4.25 3.00 -18.24
C LEU A 66 5.69 3.51 -18.23
N PHE A 67 6.62 2.73 -18.78
CA PHE A 67 8.05 2.97 -18.59
C PHE A 67 8.83 3.13 -19.90
N GLY A 68 8.20 2.93 -21.05
CA GLY A 68 8.84 3.00 -22.36
C GLY A 68 9.75 1.80 -22.66
N GLU A 69 10.71 2.03 -23.55
CA GLU A 69 11.66 1.00 -23.99
C GLU A 69 12.50 0.44 -22.84
N PRO A 70 12.60 -0.89 -22.70
CA PRO A 70 13.33 -1.52 -21.59
C PRO A 70 14.81 -1.07 -21.49
N GLU A 71 15.45 -0.76 -22.60
CA GLU A 71 16.83 -0.26 -22.65
C GLU A 71 16.98 1.09 -21.94
N ARG A 72 15.91 1.84 -21.81
CA ARG A 72 15.87 3.16 -21.16
C ARG A 72 15.43 3.09 -19.69
N TRP A 73 15.06 1.93 -19.19
CA TRP A 73 14.51 1.78 -17.82
C TRP A 73 15.47 2.23 -16.71
N GLY A 74 16.79 2.23 -16.95
CA GLY A 74 17.74 2.86 -16.05
C GLY A 74 17.42 4.34 -15.75
N HIS A 75 16.69 5.02 -16.65
CA HIS A 75 16.28 6.41 -16.52
C HIS A 75 14.77 6.60 -16.33
N THR A 76 13.94 5.73 -16.91
CA THR A 76 12.48 5.88 -16.95
C THR A 76 11.76 5.10 -15.87
N LEU A 77 12.31 3.96 -15.41
CA LEU A 77 11.73 3.20 -14.32
C LEU A 77 11.91 3.96 -13.01
N ARG A 78 10.81 4.24 -12.33
CA ARG A 78 10.78 5.00 -11.07
C ARG A 78 9.79 4.36 -10.11
N SER A 79 10.04 4.49 -8.81
CA SER A 79 9.04 4.18 -7.79
C SER A 79 7.74 4.92 -8.08
N MET A 80 6.62 4.26 -7.86
CA MET A 80 5.29 4.79 -8.16
C MET A 80 4.49 4.91 -6.87
N LEU A 81 3.84 6.05 -6.69
CA LEU A 81 2.82 6.18 -5.65
C LEU A 81 1.64 5.28 -6.00
N TRP A 82 1.32 4.34 -5.11
CA TRP A 82 0.09 3.58 -5.24
C TRP A 82 -1.09 4.36 -4.66
N THR A 83 -1.02 4.69 -3.37
CA THR A 83 -2.11 5.41 -2.70
C THR A 83 -1.67 6.02 -1.37
N HIS A 84 -2.58 6.85 -0.83
CA HIS A 84 -2.61 7.21 0.57
C HIS A 84 -3.80 6.53 1.23
N THR A 85 -3.59 6.00 2.41
CA THR A 85 -4.65 5.43 3.26
C THR A 85 -4.51 5.94 4.68
N SER A 86 -5.56 5.81 5.47
CA SER A 86 -5.55 6.23 6.86
C SER A 86 -6.34 5.26 7.72
N ALA A 87 -5.96 5.18 8.99
CA ALA A 87 -6.67 4.41 9.99
C ALA A 87 -6.66 5.15 11.32
N THR A 88 -7.70 4.96 12.12
CA THR A 88 -7.69 5.34 13.53
C THR A 88 -7.36 4.11 14.35
N VAL A 89 -6.25 4.19 15.10
CA VAL A 89 -5.82 3.12 15.99
C VAL A 89 -6.48 3.31 17.35
N SER A 90 -7.14 2.25 17.81
CA SER A 90 -7.78 2.22 19.14
C SER A 90 -6.76 2.20 20.26
N PRO A 91 -7.15 2.48 21.50
CA PRO A 91 -6.24 2.46 22.64
C PRO A 91 -5.49 1.14 22.77
N PHE A 92 -4.20 1.21 23.07
CA PHE A 92 -3.36 0.03 23.33
C PHE A 92 -2.18 0.34 24.23
N GLN A 93 -1.56 -0.71 24.75
CA GLN A 93 -0.31 -0.67 25.50
C GLN A 93 0.65 -1.70 24.91
N GLY A 94 1.88 -1.34 24.71
CA GLY A 94 2.92 -2.19 24.14
C GLY A 94 2.75 -2.44 22.63
N GLU A 95 1.78 -3.25 22.22
CA GLU A 95 1.61 -3.65 20.82
C GLU A 95 0.13 -3.72 20.42
N THR A 96 -0.16 -3.41 19.15
CA THR A 96 -1.47 -3.59 18.54
C THR A 96 -1.35 -3.92 17.05
N THR A 97 -2.44 -4.42 16.47
CA THR A 97 -2.58 -4.63 15.03
C THR A 97 -3.78 -3.86 14.52
N VAL A 98 -3.63 -3.21 13.37
CA VAL A 98 -4.70 -2.47 12.69
C VAL A 98 -4.78 -2.85 11.23
N ASP A 99 -6.00 -2.95 10.71
CA ASP A 99 -6.24 -3.19 9.29
C ASP A 99 -6.23 -1.85 8.53
N MET A 100 -5.46 -1.81 7.43
CA MET A 100 -5.38 -0.65 6.54
C MET A 100 -5.93 -1.03 5.17
N PRO A 101 -7.18 -0.68 4.85
CA PRO A 101 -7.78 -1.01 3.57
C PRO A 101 -7.28 -0.08 2.46
N VAL A 102 -7.03 -0.67 1.29
CA VAL A 102 -6.63 0.00 0.05
C VAL A 102 -7.61 -0.35 -1.05
N PRO A 103 -8.35 0.62 -1.60
CA PRO A 103 -9.20 0.39 -2.76
C PRO A 103 -8.39 -0.01 -3.99
N CYS A 104 -8.92 -0.95 -4.78
CA CYS A 104 -8.23 -1.53 -5.94
C CYS A 104 -9.13 -1.61 -7.19
N SER A 105 -10.20 -0.81 -7.28
CA SER A 105 -10.98 -0.74 -8.52
C SER A 105 -10.11 -0.27 -9.69
N PHE A 106 -10.48 -0.67 -10.92
CA PHE A 106 -9.68 -0.36 -12.11
C PHE A 106 -9.38 1.13 -12.31
N ASP A 107 -10.32 1.98 -11.95
CA ASP A 107 -10.28 3.44 -12.11
C ASP A 107 -9.65 4.18 -10.92
N PHE A 108 -9.46 3.51 -9.79
CA PHE A 108 -8.93 4.13 -8.58
C PHE A 108 -7.51 4.71 -8.79
N ASN A 109 -6.64 3.93 -9.41
CA ASN A 109 -5.32 4.36 -9.85
C ASN A 109 -4.94 3.60 -11.13
N ILE A 110 -5.13 4.24 -12.26
CA ILE A 110 -4.92 3.64 -13.58
C ILE A 110 -3.47 3.16 -13.77
N ALA A 111 -2.49 3.92 -13.31
CA ALA A 111 -1.08 3.54 -13.43
C ALA A 111 -0.75 2.30 -12.59
N ALA A 112 -1.27 2.23 -11.36
CA ALA A 112 -1.12 1.05 -10.51
C ALA A 112 -1.83 -0.17 -11.11
N THR A 113 -3.06 0.01 -11.63
CA THR A 113 -3.81 -1.05 -12.31
C THR A 113 -3.04 -1.61 -13.51
N LYS A 114 -2.52 -0.73 -14.38
CA LYS A 114 -1.67 -1.14 -15.52
C LYS A 114 -0.42 -1.88 -15.06
N TYR A 115 0.20 -1.40 -13.98
CA TYR A 115 1.39 -2.04 -13.43
C TYR A 115 1.09 -3.46 -12.95
N PHE A 116 0.10 -3.65 -12.08
CA PHE A 116 -0.27 -4.99 -11.60
C PHE A 116 -0.72 -5.93 -12.72
N ALA A 117 -1.53 -5.43 -13.65
CA ALA A 117 -1.99 -6.21 -14.81
C ALA A 117 -0.86 -6.63 -15.75
N GLY A 118 0.20 -5.82 -15.82
CA GLY A 118 1.40 -6.11 -16.62
C GLY A 118 2.37 -7.11 -15.99
N LEU A 119 2.14 -7.55 -14.75
CA LEU A 119 3.00 -8.52 -14.06
C LEU A 119 2.43 -9.93 -14.21
N ASP A 120 3.30 -10.90 -14.45
CA ASP A 120 2.88 -12.31 -14.56
C ASP A 120 2.81 -13.00 -13.20
N ASP A 121 3.82 -12.82 -12.34
CA ASP A 121 3.97 -13.55 -11.08
C ASP A 121 4.92 -12.82 -10.12
N GLY A 122 5.17 -13.43 -8.95
CA GLY A 122 6.12 -12.98 -7.95
C GLY A 122 5.53 -11.94 -7.00
N VAL A 123 6.34 -10.98 -6.60
CA VAL A 123 5.97 -9.97 -5.59
C VAL A 123 6.22 -8.56 -6.09
N VAL A 124 5.40 -7.63 -5.63
CA VAL A 124 5.62 -6.19 -5.76
C VAL A 124 6.26 -5.68 -4.47
N PRO A 125 7.51 -5.20 -4.51
CA PRO A 125 8.12 -4.54 -3.36
C PRO A 125 7.39 -3.22 -3.09
N LEU A 126 6.92 -3.06 -1.86
CA LEU A 126 6.26 -1.85 -1.38
C LEU A 126 7.10 -1.20 -0.28
N ASN A 127 6.99 0.11 -0.16
CA ASN A 127 7.39 0.87 1.00
C ASN A 127 6.20 1.64 1.57
N LEU A 128 5.85 1.35 2.82
CA LEU A 128 4.78 2.01 3.55
C LEU A 128 5.41 3.07 4.46
N MET A 129 5.12 4.34 4.21
CA MET A 129 5.65 5.48 4.96
C MET A 129 4.55 6.05 5.85
N PHE A 130 4.83 6.17 7.13
CA PHE A 130 3.84 6.52 8.15
C PHE A 130 3.99 7.95 8.61
N SER A 131 2.86 8.58 8.86
CA SER A 131 2.74 9.90 9.49
C SER A 131 1.46 9.97 10.31
N GLY A 132 1.33 10.98 11.15
CA GLY A 132 0.09 11.14 11.91
C GLY A 132 0.32 11.65 13.31
N THR A 133 -0.73 11.61 14.12
CA THR A 133 -0.75 12.16 15.45
C THR A 133 -1.02 11.08 16.49
N ILE A 134 -0.19 11.02 17.51
CA ILE A 134 -0.29 10.10 18.65
C ILE A 134 -0.89 10.85 19.82
N PHE A 135 -1.92 10.29 20.43
CA PHE A 135 -2.50 10.73 21.69
C PHE A 135 -2.14 9.70 22.75
N PHE A 136 -1.48 10.12 23.82
CA PHE A 136 -1.00 9.22 24.88
C PHE A 136 -1.11 9.88 26.26
N GLU A 137 -1.10 9.09 27.29
CA GLU A 137 -1.13 9.57 28.66
C GLU A 137 0.20 9.34 29.37
N THR A 138 0.56 10.31 30.21
CA THR A 138 1.67 10.19 31.16
C THR A 138 1.15 10.46 32.57
N ASP A 139 1.71 9.77 33.57
CA ASP A 139 1.28 9.87 34.97
C ASP A 139 1.33 11.32 35.50
N ASP A 140 2.32 12.09 35.04
CA ASP A 140 2.58 13.44 35.57
C ASP A 140 1.84 14.56 34.81
N ALA A 141 1.53 14.39 33.53
CA ALA A 141 1.05 15.46 32.65
C ALA A 141 -0.30 15.20 31.99
N GLY A 142 -0.93 14.05 32.25
CA GLY A 142 -2.19 13.66 31.62
C GLY A 142 -2.06 13.41 30.10
N LEU A 143 -3.11 13.79 29.34
CA LEU A 143 -3.13 13.59 27.90
C LEU A 143 -2.11 14.47 27.17
N GLN A 144 -1.27 13.83 26.39
CA GLN A 144 -0.24 14.44 25.55
C GLN A 144 -0.47 14.13 24.08
N VAL A 145 0.10 14.96 23.20
CA VAL A 145 -0.01 14.84 21.74
C VAL A 145 1.37 14.92 21.12
N GLU A 146 1.68 13.97 20.22
CA GLU A 146 2.95 13.95 19.49
C GLU A 146 2.74 13.56 18.02
N GLN A 147 3.66 13.98 17.16
CA GLN A 147 3.66 13.58 15.75
C GLN A 147 4.52 12.34 15.55
N ILE A 148 4.06 11.44 14.68
CA ILE A 148 4.88 10.32 14.22
C ILE A 148 6.09 10.89 13.48
N SER A 149 7.29 10.41 13.83
CA SER A 149 8.54 10.84 13.17
C SER A 149 8.53 10.49 11.68
N TRP A 150 9.08 11.36 10.86
CA TRP A 150 9.08 11.26 9.39
C TRP A 150 9.86 10.06 8.84
N ASP A 151 10.72 9.44 9.62
CA ASP A 151 11.56 8.29 9.27
C ASP A 151 10.86 6.94 9.48
N LYS A 152 9.60 6.94 9.95
CA LYS A 152 8.87 5.69 10.22
C LYS A 152 8.32 5.10 8.92
N GLU A 153 8.89 3.95 8.55
CA GLU A 153 8.50 3.21 7.35
C GLU A 153 8.54 1.70 7.58
N ALA A 154 7.85 0.95 6.74
CA ALA A 154 7.89 -0.51 6.72
C ALA A 154 7.93 -1.03 5.27
N PRO A 155 8.95 -1.82 4.89
CA PRO A 155 8.94 -2.52 3.62
C PRO A 155 7.99 -3.72 3.68
N PHE A 156 7.35 -4.01 2.55
CA PHE A 156 6.52 -5.20 2.38
C PHE A 156 6.62 -5.75 0.96
N LYS A 157 6.46 -7.05 0.79
CA LYS A 157 6.43 -7.71 -0.52
C LYS A 157 5.03 -8.25 -0.76
N LEU A 158 4.23 -7.53 -1.55
CA LEU A 158 2.88 -7.95 -1.90
C LEU A 158 2.92 -9.00 -3.02
N PRO A 159 2.38 -10.22 -2.81
CA PRO A 159 2.24 -11.17 -3.90
C PRO A 159 1.35 -10.62 -5.02
N VAL A 160 1.79 -10.76 -6.27
CA VAL A 160 1.00 -10.36 -7.45
C VAL A 160 -0.34 -11.11 -7.48
N SER A 161 -0.35 -12.38 -7.06
CA SER A 161 -1.55 -13.19 -6.95
C SER A 161 -2.61 -12.57 -6.04
N THR A 162 -2.24 -11.93 -4.93
CA THR A 162 -3.21 -11.29 -4.01
C THR A 162 -4.06 -10.25 -4.74
N TRP A 163 -3.44 -9.41 -5.57
CA TRP A 163 -4.17 -8.43 -6.38
C TRP A 163 -4.95 -9.10 -7.51
N ARG A 164 -4.35 -10.04 -8.22
CA ARG A 164 -4.96 -10.71 -9.37
C ARG A 164 -6.19 -11.53 -8.96
N ASP A 165 -6.06 -12.39 -7.96
CA ASP A 165 -7.16 -13.25 -7.50
C ASP A 165 -8.35 -12.40 -7.00
N MET A 166 -8.07 -11.29 -6.34
CA MET A 166 -9.09 -10.31 -5.95
C MET A 166 -9.79 -9.71 -7.17
N MET A 167 -9.03 -9.26 -8.18
CA MET A 167 -9.63 -8.66 -9.38
C MET A 167 -10.43 -9.69 -10.18
N ASP A 168 -9.95 -10.93 -10.30
CA ASP A 168 -10.67 -12.02 -10.96
C ASP A 168 -11.96 -12.40 -10.22
N HIS A 169 -11.99 -12.26 -8.88
CA HIS A 169 -13.20 -12.48 -8.09
C HIS A 169 -14.25 -11.40 -8.34
N TYR A 170 -13.85 -10.12 -8.35
CA TYR A 170 -14.79 -9.00 -8.54
C TYR A 170 -15.17 -8.76 -10.00
N TYR A 171 -14.28 -9.07 -10.93
CA TYR A 171 -14.45 -8.84 -12.37
C TYR A 171 -14.17 -10.12 -13.17
N PRO A 172 -14.92 -11.21 -12.93
CA PRO A 172 -14.66 -12.50 -13.59
C PRO A 172 -14.78 -12.36 -15.11
N ASN A 173 -13.82 -12.94 -15.84
CA ASN A 173 -13.76 -12.90 -17.30
C ASN A 173 -13.76 -11.49 -17.90
N SER A 174 -13.30 -10.51 -17.15
CA SER A 174 -13.25 -9.10 -17.57
C SER A 174 -11.83 -8.69 -17.90
N ALA A 175 -11.70 -7.79 -18.87
CA ALA A 175 -10.47 -7.07 -19.15
C ALA A 175 -10.75 -5.57 -19.16
N TRP A 176 -9.86 -4.77 -18.57
CA TRP A 176 -9.92 -3.34 -18.69
C TRP A 176 -9.11 -2.88 -19.89
N LEU A 177 -9.72 -2.07 -20.75
CA LEU A 177 -9.09 -1.56 -21.97
C LEU A 177 -9.25 -0.05 -22.05
N CYS A 178 -8.13 0.65 -22.21
CA CYS A 178 -8.11 2.07 -22.53
C CYS A 178 -7.99 2.25 -24.05
N LEU A 179 -9.04 2.76 -24.68
CA LEU A 179 -9.05 3.05 -26.12
C LEU A 179 -8.73 4.52 -26.37
N ARG A 180 -8.00 4.77 -27.44
CA ARG A 180 -7.87 6.12 -27.97
C ARG A 180 -9.22 6.60 -28.52
N ARG A 181 -9.51 7.90 -28.38
CA ARG A 181 -10.79 8.47 -28.80
C ARG A 181 -11.08 8.22 -30.29
N ASP A 182 -10.08 8.36 -31.16
CA ASP A 182 -10.21 8.14 -32.60
C ASP A 182 -10.53 6.69 -32.98
N VAL A 183 -10.24 5.72 -32.11
CA VAL A 183 -10.61 4.31 -32.27
C VAL A 183 -12.03 4.06 -31.76
N PHE A 184 -12.43 4.74 -30.69
CA PHE A 184 -13.75 4.61 -30.09
C PHE A 184 -14.87 5.22 -30.97
N GLU A 185 -14.58 6.31 -31.70
CA GLU A 185 -15.53 7.03 -32.55
C GLU A 185 -15.70 6.43 -33.97
N ARG A 186 -15.03 5.30 -34.29
CA ARG A 186 -15.17 4.53 -35.55
C ARG A 186 -16.16 3.41 -35.43
#